data_99fc5e6183f0a4938bc793c306ff9d5f
#
_entry.id   99fc5e6183f0a4938bc793c306ff9d5f
#
_cell.length_a   1.000
_cell.length_b   1.000
_cell.length_c   1.000
_cell.angle_alpha   90.00
_cell.angle_beta   90.00
_cell.angle_gamma   90.00
#
_symmetry.space_group_name_H-M   'P 1'
#
loop_
_entity.id
_entity.type
_entity.pdbx_description
1 polymer ?
#
loop_
_entity_poly.entity_id
_entity_poly.type
_entity_poly.pdbx_seq_one_letter_code
_entity_poly.pdbx_strand_id
1 'polypeptide(L)'
;MPTPSLPAGFDFTDPDIYTQRLPMEEFAELRSSAPIWWNEQVPGNGGGFHDGGFWAITKLEDVKEVSRRSDIFSSYENGVIPRFNNDIAREDIEVQRFVMLNMDAPHHTRLRKIISRGFTPRAVGRLHDELHERAQKIAKAAAAAGSGDFVEQVSCELPLQAIAGLLGVPQEDRDKLFRWSNEMTGNDDPEYADIDPKASSAELIMYAMKMAEEKAKNPGDDIVTQLIEADIEGEKLTDDEFGFFVVMLAVAGNETTRNSITQGMMAFADHPDQWELFKKERPETAADEIVRWATPVTCFQRTALEDYELSGVQIKKGQRVIMFYRSANFDEEVFEDPYKFNILRDPNPHVGFGGTGAHYCIGANLAKMTINLIFNAVADNMPDLKPISAPERLRSGWLNGIKHWQVDYTGQCPVAH
;
A
#
# COMPACT_ATOMS: atom_id res chain seq x y z
N MET A 1 -3.41 -32.98 7.30
CA MET A 1 -4.33 -31.87 7.09
C MET A 1 -5.18 -32.20 5.86
N PRO A 2 -6.45 -31.82 5.79
CA PRO A 2 -7.21 -32.00 4.57
C PRO A 2 -6.54 -31.22 3.43
N THR A 3 -6.61 -31.75 2.21
CA THR A 3 -6.10 -31.06 1.02
C THR A 3 -7.11 -29.95 0.65
N PRO A 4 -6.66 -28.68 0.47
CA PRO A 4 -7.56 -27.63 0.02
C PRO A 4 -8.20 -27.94 -1.33
N SER A 5 -9.46 -27.54 -1.53
CA SER A 5 -10.23 -27.75 -2.77
C SER A 5 -10.01 -26.60 -3.77
N LEU A 6 -8.79 -26.10 -3.88
CA LEU A 6 -8.46 -25.02 -4.81
C LEU A 6 -8.45 -25.54 -6.26
N PRO A 7 -8.80 -24.70 -7.25
CA PRO A 7 -8.65 -25.04 -8.66
C PRO A 7 -7.22 -25.47 -9.01
N ALA A 8 -7.08 -26.43 -9.91
CA ALA A 8 -5.76 -26.85 -10.38
C ALA A 8 -5.02 -25.68 -11.03
N GLY A 9 -3.76 -25.46 -10.63
CA GLY A 9 -2.94 -24.35 -11.13
C GLY A 9 -3.31 -22.96 -10.58
N PHE A 10 -4.10 -22.90 -9.50
CA PHE A 10 -4.44 -21.63 -8.84
C PHE A 10 -3.18 -20.97 -8.29
N ASP A 11 -2.94 -19.71 -8.67
CA ASP A 11 -1.83 -18.89 -8.18
C ASP A 11 -2.39 -17.64 -7.50
N PHE A 12 -2.20 -17.52 -6.19
CA PHE A 12 -2.65 -16.34 -5.41
C PHE A 12 -1.96 -15.03 -5.84
N THR A 13 -0.93 -15.07 -6.67
CA THR A 13 -0.27 -13.88 -7.22
C THR A 13 -0.69 -13.59 -8.66
N ASP A 14 -1.60 -14.38 -9.25
CA ASP A 14 -2.08 -14.14 -10.61
C ASP A 14 -2.89 -12.83 -10.68
N PRO A 15 -2.42 -11.81 -11.41
CA PRO A 15 -3.08 -10.52 -11.48
C PRO A 15 -4.46 -10.58 -12.15
N ASP A 16 -4.74 -11.58 -12.99
CA ASP A 16 -6.03 -11.73 -13.65
C ASP A 16 -7.16 -12.09 -12.67
N ILE A 17 -6.84 -12.74 -11.56
CA ILE A 17 -7.81 -12.98 -10.48
C ILE A 17 -8.27 -11.65 -9.89
N TYR A 18 -7.31 -10.74 -9.61
CA TYR A 18 -7.59 -9.47 -8.95
C TYR A 18 -8.32 -8.45 -9.82
N THR A 19 -8.29 -8.58 -11.14
CA THR A 19 -9.13 -7.77 -12.02
C THR A 19 -10.61 -8.12 -11.91
N GLN A 20 -10.92 -9.36 -11.56
CA GLN A 20 -12.29 -9.86 -11.48
C GLN A 20 -12.84 -9.77 -10.05
N ARG A 21 -12.08 -10.25 -9.06
CA ARG A 21 -12.47 -10.32 -7.66
C ARG A 21 -11.26 -10.50 -6.75
N LEU A 22 -11.47 -10.36 -5.46
CA LEU A 22 -10.52 -10.83 -4.46
C LEU A 22 -10.78 -12.31 -4.13
N PRO A 23 -9.75 -13.15 -3.97
CA PRO A 23 -9.91 -14.59 -3.71
C PRO A 23 -10.23 -14.86 -2.23
N MET A 24 -11.34 -14.28 -1.74
CA MET A 24 -11.68 -14.33 -0.31
C MET A 24 -12.14 -15.72 0.13
N GLU A 25 -12.83 -16.47 -0.73
CA GLU A 25 -13.28 -17.84 -0.44
C GLU A 25 -12.08 -18.78 -0.36
N GLU A 26 -11.13 -18.66 -1.28
CA GLU A 26 -9.90 -19.44 -1.30
C GLU A 26 -9.03 -19.15 -0.07
N PHE A 27 -8.95 -17.88 0.35
CA PHE A 27 -8.27 -17.53 1.59
C PHE A 27 -8.95 -18.13 2.83
N ALA A 28 -10.28 -18.06 2.91
CA ALA A 28 -11.03 -18.66 4.02
C ALA A 28 -10.84 -20.18 4.09
N GLU A 29 -10.84 -20.85 2.93
CA GLU A 29 -10.56 -22.28 2.86
C GLU A 29 -9.14 -22.60 3.36
N LEU A 30 -8.13 -21.85 2.92
CA LEU A 30 -6.75 -22.07 3.40
C LEU A 30 -6.63 -21.83 4.90
N ARG A 31 -7.19 -20.73 5.43
CA ARG A 31 -7.13 -20.47 6.88
C ARG A 31 -7.70 -21.62 7.71
N SER A 32 -8.75 -22.26 7.22
CA SER A 32 -9.41 -23.37 7.93
C SER A 32 -8.74 -24.73 7.75
N SER A 33 -8.14 -25.00 6.59
CA SER A 33 -7.68 -26.34 6.20
C SER A 33 -6.16 -26.48 6.09
N ALA A 34 -5.47 -25.47 5.55
CA ALA A 34 -4.03 -25.49 5.29
C ALA A 34 -3.46 -24.05 5.35
N PRO A 35 -3.38 -23.41 6.53
CA PRO A 35 -3.03 -21.99 6.69
C PRO A 35 -1.65 -21.64 6.16
N ILE A 36 -0.76 -22.62 6.02
CA ILE A 36 0.52 -22.52 5.32
C ILE A 36 0.47 -23.56 4.22
N TRP A 37 0.37 -23.06 2.97
CA TRP A 37 0.15 -23.91 1.80
C TRP A 37 1.19 -23.64 0.71
N TRP A 38 1.70 -24.71 0.08
CA TRP A 38 2.61 -24.57 -1.05
C TRP A 38 1.82 -24.22 -2.31
N ASN A 39 1.97 -23.00 -2.78
CA ASN A 39 1.43 -22.53 -4.06
C ASN A 39 2.44 -22.86 -5.15
N GLU A 40 2.15 -23.90 -5.92
CA GLU A 40 2.95 -24.27 -7.08
C GLU A 40 2.78 -23.21 -8.18
N GLN A 41 3.89 -22.76 -8.77
CA GLN A 41 3.89 -21.88 -9.93
C GLN A 41 4.33 -22.63 -11.17
N VAL A 42 3.52 -22.57 -12.23
CA VAL A 42 3.82 -23.21 -13.51
C VAL A 42 5.06 -22.55 -14.12
N PRO A 43 6.02 -23.34 -14.66
CA PRO A 43 7.18 -22.79 -15.35
C PRO A 43 6.81 -21.76 -16.41
N GLY A 44 7.47 -20.59 -16.38
CA GLY A 44 7.17 -19.46 -17.27
C GLY A 44 6.02 -18.54 -16.82
N ASN A 45 5.34 -18.87 -15.72
CA ASN A 45 4.28 -18.01 -15.14
C ASN A 45 4.55 -17.60 -13.69
N GLY A 46 5.81 -17.64 -13.26
CA GLY A 46 6.22 -17.30 -11.89
C GLY A 46 6.48 -15.81 -11.63
N GLY A 47 6.14 -14.92 -12.56
CA GLY A 47 6.32 -13.48 -12.35
C GLY A 47 7.79 -13.09 -12.08
N GLY A 48 8.73 -13.63 -12.87
CA GLY A 48 10.16 -13.40 -12.73
C GLY A 48 10.89 -14.38 -11.79
N PHE A 49 10.16 -15.30 -11.13
CA PHE A 49 10.73 -16.33 -10.27
C PHE A 49 10.65 -17.71 -10.94
N HIS A 50 11.70 -18.54 -10.74
CA HIS A 50 11.85 -19.85 -11.37
C HIS A 50 12.09 -20.96 -10.34
N ASP A 51 11.63 -20.79 -9.12
CA ASP A 51 11.83 -21.66 -7.96
C ASP A 51 10.69 -22.67 -7.72
N GLY A 52 9.72 -22.73 -8.63
CA GLY A 52 8.62 -23.69 -8.60
C GLY A 52 7.44 -23.28 -7.72
N GLY A 53 7.53 -22.17 -6.97
CA GLY A 53 6.42 -21.71 -6.15
C GLY A 53 6.83 -21.03 -4.85
N PHE A 54 5.87 -20.93 -3.94
CA PHE A 54 6.07 -20.26 -2.65
C PHE A 54 5.13 -20.83 -1.57
N TRP A 55 5.45 -20.58 -0.33
CA TRP A 55 4.54 -20.84 0.78
C TRP A 55 3.57 -19.66 0.98
N ALA A 56 2.29 -19.90 0.80
CA ALA A 56 1.23 -18.95 1.10
C ALA A 56 0.93 -18.95 2.61
N ILE A 57 1.12 -17.80 3.27
CA ILE A 57 0.87 -17.61 4.71
C ILE A 57 -0.41 -16.80 4.86
N THR A 58 -1.45 -17.42 5.45
CA THR A 58 -2.81 -16.87 5.41
C THR A 58 -3.37 -16.43 6.76
N LYS A 59 -2.88 -16.97 7.88
CA LYS A 59 -3.31 -16.59 9.24
C LYS A 59 -2.52 -15.40 9.78
N LEU A 60 -3.19 -14.59 10.60
CA LEU A 60 -2.63 -13.35 11.14
C LEU A 60 -1.38 -13.59 12.01
N GLU A 61 -1.40 -14.59 12.90
CA GLU A 61 -0.26 -14.84 13.78
C GLU A 61 0.97 -15.37 13.01
N ASP A 62 0.77 -16.20 11.98
CA ASP A 62 1.87 -16.66 11.13
C ASP A 62 2.48 -15.50 10.31
N VAL A 63 1.63 -14.59 9.80
CA VAL A 63 2.07 -13.35 9.14
C VAL A 63 2.90 -12.48 10.09
N LYS A 64 2.47 -12.33 11.34
CA LYS A 64 3.23 -11.59 12.36
C LYS A 64 4.55 -12.27 12.71
N GLU A 65 4.56 -13.61 12.79
CA GLU A 65 5.76 -14.38 13.08
C GLU A 65 6.82 -14.18 11.99
N VAL A 66 6.45 -14.37 10.73
CA VAL A 66 7.34 -14.12 9.57
C VAL A 66 7.84 -12.67 9.57
N SER A 67 6.96 -11.70 9.86
CA SER A 67 7.32 -10.28 9.91
C SER A 67 8.32 -9.95 11.03
N ARG A 68 8.22 -10.60 12.20
CA ARG A 68 9.13 -10.39 13.34
C ARG A 68 10.50 -11.02 13.11
N ARG A 69 10.53 -12.16 12.43
CA ARG A 69 11.74 -12.95 12.24
C ARG A 69 12.52 -12.52 10.99
N SER A 70 12.82 -11.22 10.90
CA SER A 70 13.66 -10.67 9.83
C SER A 70 15.11 -11.19 9.84
N ASP A 71 15.53 -11.84 10.91
CA ASP A 71 16.78 -12.61 11.03
C ASP A 71 16.74 -13.91 10.22
N ILE A 72 15.56 -14.47 9.98
CA ILE A 72 15.33 -15.72 9.23
C ILE A 72 14.68 -15.42 7.86
N PHE A 73 13.74 -14.50 7.82
CA PHE A 73 12.95 -14.19 6.62
C PHE A 73 13.40 -12.88 5.98
N SER A 74 14.30 -12.99 5.01
CA SER A 74 14.95 -11.87 4.33
C SER A 74 14.01 -11.12 3.39
N SER A 75 14.08 -9.80 3.44
CA SER A 75 13.53 -8.90 2.43
C SER A 75 14.49 -8.71 1.26
N TYR A 76 15.79 -8.94 1.45
CA TYR A 76 16.85 -8.60 0.53
C TYR A 76 17.06 -9.63 -0.58
N GLU A 77 16.96 -10.94 -0.26
CA GLU A 77 17.34 -12.02 -1.18
C GLU A 77 16.60 -11.99 -2.53
N ASN A 78 15.27 -11.85 -2.49
CA ASN A 78 14.41 -11.81 -3.67
C ASN A 78 13.54 -10.57 -3.74
N GLY A 79 13.76 -9.56 -2.87
CA GLY A 79 12.88 -8.43 -2.70
C GLY A 79 11.56 -8.81 -2.03
N VAL A 80 10.69 -7.82 -1.83
CA VAL A 80 9.39 -8.03 -1.15
C VAL A 80 8.22 -8.14 -2.12
N ILE A 81 8.38 -7.74 -3.37
CA ILE A 81 7.33 -7.84 -4.39
C ILE A 81 7.26 -9.30 -4.87
N PRO A 82 6.09 -9.96 -4.74
CA PRO A 82 5.99 -11.39 -5.00
C PRO A 82 5.86 -11.75 -6.49
N ARG A 83 5.60 -10.77 -7.34
CA ARG A 83 5.42 -10.97 -8.77
C ARG A 83 5.81 -9.74 -9.56
N PHE A 84 6.54 -9.96 -10.63
CA PHE A 84 6.85 -9.00 -11.69
C PHE A 84 6.35 -9.55 -13.03
N ASN A 85 6.61 -8.83 -14.12
CA ASN A 85 6.41 -9.37 -15.46
C ASN A 85 7.26 -10.64 -15.66
N ASN A 86 6.74 -11.63 -16.38
CA ASN A 86 7.43 -12.91 -16.58
C ASN A 86 8.79 -12.76 -17.27
N ASP A 87 8.96 -11.70 -18.05
CA ASP A 87 10.19 -11.44 -18.84
C ASP A 87 11.21 -10.58 -18.08
N ILE A 88 10.97 -10.24 -16.80
CA ILE A 88 11.89 -9.43 -16.02
C ILE A 88 13.22 -10.17 -15.81
N ALA A 89 14.33 -9.49 -16.04
CA ALA A 89 15.64 -10.07 -15.77
C ALA A 89 15.94 -10.11 -14.26
N ARG A 90 16.76 -11.07 -13.84
CA ARG A 90 17.17 -11.20 -12.44
C ARG A 90 17.86 -9.93 -11.93
N GLU A 91 18.67 -9.31 -12.77
CA GLU A 91 19.38 -8.07 -12.49
C GLU A 91 18.42 -6.92 -12.17
N ASP A 92 17.27 -6.86 -12.81
CA ASP A 92 16.22 -5.86 -12.54
C ASP A 92 15.57 -6.04 -11.18
N ILE A 93 15.39 -7.30 -10.75
CA ILE A 93 14.93 -7.61 -9.39
C ILE A 93 15.99 -7.18 -8.37
N GLU A 94 17.28 -7.39 -8.67
CA GLU A 94 18.37 -7.02 -7.78
C GLU A 94 18.54 -5.51 -7.58
N VAL A 95 18.21 -4.70 -8.57
CA VAL A 95 18.18 -3.22 -8.42
C VAL A 95 17.18 -2.80 -7.34
N GLN A 96 16.12 -3.56 -7.11
CA GLN A 96 15.16 -3.27 -6.03
C GLN A 96 15.80 -3.31 -4.63
N ARG A 97 16.97 -3.93 -4.47
CA ARG A 97 17.72 -4.00 -3.20
C ARG A 97 18.19 -2.65 -2.69
N PHE A 98 18.23 -1.63 -3.54
CA PHE A 98 18.54 -0.24 -3.13
C PHE A 98 17.35 0.45 -2.43
N VAL A 99 16.15 -0.07 -2.57
CA VAL A 99 14.97 0.43 -1.88
C VAL A 99 14.95 -0.11 -0.44
N MET A 100 14.82 0.77 0.55
CA MET A 100 14.86 0.40 1.98
C MET A 100 13.89 -0.74 2.33
N LEU A 101 12.75 -0.82 1.67
CA LEU A 101 11.75 -1.87 1.86
C LEU A 101 12.32 -3.29 1.59
N ASN A 102 13.31 -3.38 0.71
CA ASN A 102 13.98 -4.62 0.30
C ASN A 102 15.32 -4.83 1.01
N MET A 103 15.62 -4.11 2.08
CA MET A 103 16.86 -4.26 2.84
C MET A 103 16.64 -5.07 4.11
N ASP A 104 17.70 -5.74 4.56
CA ASP A 104 17.79 -6.37 5.87
C ASP A 104 18.75 -5.60 6.78
N ALA A 105 18.77 -5.95 8.07
CA ALA A 105 19.75 -5.43 9.00
C ALA A 105 21.17 -5.83 8.56
N PRO A 106 22.20 -5.00 8.76
CA PRO A 106 22.20 -3.70 9.48
C PRO A 106 21.77 -2.50 8.61
N HIS A 107 21.79 -2.60 7.28
CA HIS A 107 21.51 -1.48 6.37
C HIS A 107 20.10 -0.90 6.56
N HIS A 108 19.08 -1.78 6.60
CA HIS A 108 17.71 -1.37 6.90
C HIS A 108 17.63 -0.59 8.22
N THR A 109 18.25 -1.12 9.29
CA THR A 109 18.20 -0.49 10.61
C THR A 109 18.80 0.91 10.62
N ARG A 110 19.93 1.10 9.92
CA ARG A 110 20.58 2.40 9.77
C ARG A 110 19.67 3.41 9.05
N LEU A 111 19.20 3.06 7.86
CA LEU A 111 18.34 3.94 7.07
C LEU A 111 17.02 4.25 7.80
N ARG A 112 16.39 3.23 8.39
CA ARG A 112 15.16 3.39 9.15
C ARG A 112 15.32 4.38 10.32
N LYS A 113 16.44 4.32 11.03
CA LYS A 113 16.75 5.23 12.14
C LYS A 113 16.86 6.69 11.67
N ILE A 114 17.48 6.92 10.51
CA ILE A 114 17.58 8.26 9.90
C ILE A 114 16.18 8.76 9.51
N ILE A 115 15.48 7.99 8.71
CA ILE A 115 14.21 8.37 8.08
C ILE A 115 13.09 8.57 9.12
N SER A 116 13.07 7.76 10.19
CA SER A 116 12.03 7.84 11.22
C SER A 116 11.93 9.21 11.91
N ARG A 117 12.98 10.02 11.86
CA ARG A 117 12.96 11.39 12.40
C ARG A 117 11.96 12.29 11.71
N GLY A 118 11.76 12.10 10.39
CA GLY A 118 10.78 12.84 9.58
C GLY A 118 9.34 12.36 9.75
N PHE A 119 9.12 11.17 10.33
CA PHE A 119 7.79 10.57 10.50
C PHE A 119 7.30 10.53 11.95
N THR A 120 7.90 11.34 12.83
CA THR A 120 7.43 11.45 14.21
C THR A 120 6.00 12.03 14.23
N PRO A 121 5.18 11.72 15.26
CA PRO A 121 3.84 12.31 15.40
C PRO A 121 3.85 13.85 15.32
N ARG A 122 4.91 14.48 15.85
CA ARG A 122 5.07 15.94 15.77
C ARG A 122 5.34 16.43 14.34
N ALA A 123 6.17 15.72 13.58
CA ALA A 123 6.47 16.08 12.19
C ALA A 123 5.23 15.91 11.30
N VAL A 124 4.51 14.79 11.46
CA VAL A 124 3.24 14.53 10.76
C VAL A 124 2.16 15.54 11.17
N GLY A 125 2.06 15.85 12.46
CA GLY A 125 1.07 16.82 12.97
C GLY A 125 1.21 18.23 12.41
N ARG A 126 2.41 18.65 11.97
CA ARG A 126 2.60 19.95 11.32
C ARG A 126 1.91 20.07 9.96
N LEU A 127 1.64 18.95 9.30
CA LEU A 127 0.93 18.92 8.02
C LEU A 127 -0.59 18.98 8.17
N HIS A 128 -1.11 18.82 9.41
CA HIS A 128 -2.54 18.65 9.67
C HIS A 128 -3.39 19.79 9.09
N ASP A 129 -3.06 21.05 9.40
CA ASP A 129 -3.90 22.18 9.02
C ASP A 129 -3.88 22.41 7.50
N GLU A 130 -2.72 22.28 6.88
CA GLU A 130 -2.59 22.35 5.42
C GLU A 130 -3.40 21.26 4.74
N LEU A 131 -3.26 20.01 5.20
CA LEU A 131 -3.99 18.88 4.63
C LEU A 131 -5.48 18.94 4.90
N HIS A 132 -5.90 19.49 6.05
CA HIS A 132 -7.32 19.75 6.33
C HIS A 132 -7.92 20.75 5.33
N GLU A 133 -7.27 21.88 5.11
CA GLU A 133 -7.73 22.88 4.13
C GLU A 133 -7.79 22.28 2.71
N ARG A 134 -6.79 21.46 2.33
CA ARG A 134 -6.75 20.80 1.02
C ARG A 134 -7.87 19.77 0.89
N ALA A 135 -8.13 18.94 1.89
CA ALA A 135 -9.23 17.99 1.90
C ALA A 135 -10.58 18.68 1.69
N GLN A 136 -10.81 19.82 2.36
CA GLN A 136 -12.02 20.62 2.18
C GLN A 136 -12.13 21.22 0.77
N LYS A 137 -11.01 21.67 0.16
CA LYS A 137 -11.00 22.17 -1.22
C LYS A 137 -11.32 21.08 -2.23
N ILE A 138 -10.71 19.89 -2.07
CA ILE A 138 -10.94 18.72 -2.92
C ILE A 138 -12.42 18.33 -2.89
N ALA A 139 -12.99 18.13 -1.69
CA ALA A 139 -14.37 17.72 -1.54
C ALA A 139 -15.37 18.76 -2.09
N LYS A 140 -15.11 20.07 -1.88
CA LYS A 140 -15.92 21.13 -2.46
C LYS A 140 -15.86 21.20 -3.98
N ALA A 141 -14.67 20.97 -4.56
CA ALA A 141 -14.51 20.95 -6.01
C ALA A 141 -15.25 19.77 -6.65
N ALA A 142 -15.14 18.56 -6.07
CA ALA A 142 -15.88 17.39 -6.50
C ALA A 142 -17.41 17.60 -6.36
N ALA A 143 -17.88 18.10 -5.24
CA ALA A 143 -19.29 18.44 -5.03
C ALA A 143 -19.82 19.43 -6.09
N ALA A 144 -19.02 20.45 -6.43
CA ALA A 144 -19.38 21.44 -7.46
C ALA A 144 -19.41 20.85 -8.87
N ALA A 145 -18.63 19.80 -9.15
CA ALA A 145 -18.67 19.07 -10.43
C ALA A 145 -19.93 18.21 -10.57
N GLY A 146 -20.57 17.85 -9.47
CA GLY A 146 -21.82 17.09 -9.42
C GLY A 146 -21.64 15.57 -9.61
N SER A 147 -20.75 15.14 -10.49
CA SER A 147 -20.37 13.74 -10.70
C SER A 147 -18.99 13.65 -11.32
N GLY A 148 -18.36 12.47 -11.23
CA GLY A 148 -17.06 12.23 -11.86
C GLY A 148 -16.35 11.00 -11.31
N ASP A 149 -15.09 10.87 -11.68
CA ASP A 149 -14.23 9.79 -11.20
C ASP A 149 -13.73 10.11 -9.78
N PHE A 150 -14.20 9.32 -8.81
CA PHE A 150 -13.83 9.49 -7.40
C PHE A 150 -12.33 9.26 -7.17
N VAL A 151 -11.71 8.39 -7.95
CA VAL A 151 -10.28 8.11 -7.83
C VAL A 151 -9.48 9.35 -8.19
N GLU A 152 -9.73 9.93 -9.36
CA GLU A 152 -9.00 11.10 -9.84
C GLU A 152 -9.30 12.36 -9.03
N GLN A 153 -10.60 12.62 -8.75
CA GLN A 153 -11.04 13.89 -8.17
C GLN A 153 -10.94 13.96 -6.65
N VAL A 154 -10.92 12.80 -5.97
CA VAL A 154 -10.95 12.76 -4.50
C VAL A 154 -9.80 11.95 -3.91
N SER A 155 -9.64 10.68 -4.35
CA SER A 155 -8.75 9.75 -3.66
C SER A 155 -7.27 9.99 -3.94
N CYS A 156 -6.91 10.46 -5.15
CA CYS A 156 -5.52 10.68 -5.56
C CYS A 156 -4.91 11.93 -4.96
N GLU A 157 -5.69 13.00 -4.89
CA GLU A 157 -5.15 14.34 -4.68
C GLU A 157 -4.55 14.53 -3.28
N LEU A 158 -5.28 14.15 -2.22
CA LEU A 158 -4.81 14.42 -0.85
C LEU A 158 -3.57 13.62 -0.44
N PRO A 159 -3.44 12.30 -0.74
CA PRO A 159 -2.22 11.55 -0.47
C PRO A 159 -1.00 12.12 -1.19
N LEU A 160 -1.18 12.52 -2.46
CA LEU A 160 -0.13 13.17 -3.23
C LEU A 160 0.33 14.48 -2.60
N GLN A 161 -0.62 15.31 -2.16
CA GLN A 161 -0.32 16.56 -1.48
C GLN A 161 0.41 16.32 -0.15
N ALA A 162 0.03 15.26 0.59
CA ALA A 162 0.69 14.89 1.85
C ALA A 162 2.17 14.51 1.63
N ILE A 163 2.46 13.68 0.61
CA ILE A 163 3.82 13.28 0.28
C ILE A 163 4.63 14.46 -0.26
N ALA A 164 4.04 15.25 -1.16
CA ALA A 164 4.69 16.43 -1.72
C ALA A 164 5.01 17.48 -0.64
N GLY A 165 4.07 17.72 0.29
CA GLY A 165 4.30 18.59 1.45
C GLY A 165 5.38 18.06 2.38
N LEU A 166 5.38 16.75 2.65
CA LEU A 166 6.41 16.10 3.46
C LEU A 166 7.81 16.23 2.84
N LEU A 167 7.93 16.05 1.52
CA LEU A 167 9.16 16.21 0.76
C LEU A 167 9.55 17.69 0.52
N GLY A 168 8.63 18.63 0.74
CA GLY A 168 8.82 20.03 0.41
C GLY A 168 8.89 20.30 -1.11
N VAL A 169 8.13 19.51 -1.89
CA VAL A 169 8.01 19.64 -3.34
C VAL A 169 7.15 20.86 -3.70
N PRO A 170 7.60 21.75 -4.59
CA PRO A 170 6.82 22.88 -5.07
C PRO A 170 5.47 22.46 -5.66
N GLN A 171 4.46 23.32 -5.54
CA GLN A 171 3.09 23.01 -6.00
C GLN A 171 3.04 22.68 -7.49
N GLU A 172 3.81 23.39 -8.30
CA GLU A 172 3.90 23.24 -9.76
C GLU A 172 4.50 21.90 -10.22
N ASP A 173 5.22 21.20 -9.34
CA ASP A 173 5.87 19.92 -9.67
C ASP A 173 5.10 18.69 -9.17
N ARG A 174 4.01 18.89 -8.44
CA ARG A 174 3.29 17.78 -7.79
C ARG A 174 2.66 16.80 -8.78
N ASP A 175 2.21 17.30 -9.94
CA ASP A 175 1.65 16.46 -11.01
C ASP A 175 2.70 15.49 -11.59
N LYS A 176 3.98 15.86 -11.57
CA LYS A 176 5.06 14.96 -11.98
C LYS A 176 5.19 13.77 -11.05
N LEU A 177 5.10 14.00 -9.73
CA LEU A 177 5.13 12.91 -8.73
C LEU A 177 3.98 11.92 -8.94
N PHE A 178 2.76 12.44 -9.23
CA PHE A 178 1.60 11.62 -9.51
C PHE A 178 1.82 10.73 -10.74
N ARG A 179 2.27 11.33 -11.84
CA ARG A 179 2.57 10.62 -13.08
C ARG A 179 3.61 9.51 -12.83
N TRP A 180 4.76 9.83 -12.27
CA TRP A 180 5.82 8.85 -12.02
C TRP A 180 5.37 7.72 -11.09
N SER A 181 4.58 8.03 -10.05
CA SER A 181 4.05 7.02 -9.13
C SER A 181 3.16 6.01 -9.84
N ASN A 182 2.22 6.46 -10.67
CA ASN A 182 1.33 5.58 -11.43
C ASN A 182 2.11 4.73 -12.44
N GLU A 183 3.03 5.34 -13.17
CA GLU A 183 3.87 4.68 -14.17
C GLU A 183 4.74 3.57 -13.58
N MET A 184 5.21 3.73 -12.33
CA MET A 184 6.01 2.73 -11.64
C MET A 184 5.20 1.56 -11.04
N THR A 185 3.91 1.75 -10.76
CA THR A 185 3.09 0.75 -10.05
C THR A 185 2.14 -0.04 -10.94
N GLY A 186 1.85 0.47 -12.14
CA GLY A 186 0.87 -0.10 -13.07
C GLY A 186 1.42 -1.13 -14.05
N ASN A 187 2.63 -1.64 -13.90
CA ASN A 187 3.33 -2.46 -14.90
C ASN A 187 2.56 -3.67 -15.45
N ASP A 188 1.71 -4.28 -14.63
CA ASP A 188 0.92 -5.45 -15.03
C ASP A 188 -0.41 -5.06 -15.71
N ASP A 189 -0.76 -3.77 -15.68
CA ASP A 189 -2.04 -3.29 -16.21
C ASP A 189 -1.90 -2.80 -17.65
N PRO A 190 -2.79 -3.20 -18.58
CA PRO A 190 -2.74 -2.78 -19.97
C PRO A 190 -2.75 -1.26 -20.19
N GLU A 191 -3.32 -0.48 -19.28
CA GLU A 191 -3.34 0.99 -19.34
C GLU A 191 -1.94 1.61 -19.31
N TYR A 192 -0.99 0.92 -18.66
CA TYR A 192 0.41 1.35 -18.52
C TYR A 192 1.39 0.53 -19.35
N ALA A 193 0.92 -0.35 -20.23
CA ALA A 193 1.75 -1.31 -20.99
C ALA A 193 2.84 -0.67 -21.86
N ASP A 194 2.60 0.55 -22.36
CA ASP A 194 3.53 1.27 -23.24
C ASP A 194 4.54 2.14 -22.46
N ILE A 195 4.49 2.11 -21.14
CA ILE A 195 5.33 2.96 -20.28
C ILE A 195 6.52 2.17 -19.74
N ASP A 196 7.73 2.74 -19.84
CA ASP A 196 8.91 2.17 -19.21
C ASP A 196 9.05 2.68 -17.74
N PRO A 197 8.75 1.85 -16.74
CA PRO A 197 8.82 2.24 -15.33
C PRO A 197 10.25 2.58 -14.87
N LYS A 198 11.27 2.06 -15.56
CA LYS A 198 12.67 2.39 -15.26
C LYS A 198 12.98 3.84 -15.65
N ALA A 199 12.42 4.32 -16.75
CA ALA A 199 12.55 5.71 -17.17
C ALA A 199 11.91 6.66 -16.15
N SER A 200 10.69 6.36 -15.69
CA SER A 200 9.98 7.15 -14.68
C SER A 200 10.72 7.17 -13.32
N SER A 201 11.27 6.02 -12.92
CA SER A 201 12.12 5.93 -11.72
C SER A 201 13.38 6.79 -11.85
N ALA A 202 14.07 6.75 -13.00
CA ALA A 202 15.25 7.54 -13.24
C ALA A 202 14.95 9.06 -13.24
N GLU A 203 13.85 9.49 -13.87
CA GLU A 203 13.40 10.88 -13.84
C GLU A 203 13.14 11.37 -12.41
N LEU A 204 12.47 10.53 -11.58
CA LEU A 204 12.20 10.87 -10.20
C LEU A 204 13.47 10.96 -9.36
N ILE A 205 14.44 10.05 -9.56
CA ILE A 205 15.75 10.10 -8.87
C ILE A 205 16.48 11.39 -9.23
N MET A 206 16.55 11.74 -10.52
CA MET A 206 17.20 12.99 -10.95
C MET A 206 16.51 14.23 -10.37
N TYR A 207 15.19 14.22 -10.29
CA TYR A 207 14.43 15.29 -9.64
C TYR A 207 14.75 15.38 -8.15
N ALA A 208 14.81 14.25 -7.45
CA ALA A 208 15.14 14.19 -6.03
C ALA A 208 16.54 14.71 -5.74
N MET A 209 17.53 14.34 -6.56
CA MET A 209 18.91 14.83 -6.42
C MET A 209 19.00 16.35 -6.61
N LYS A 210 18.34 16.88 -7.65
CA LYS A 210 18.29 18.34 -7.86
C LYS A 210 17.63 19.05 -6.67
N MET A 211 16.55 18.51 -6.16
CA MET A 211 15.87 19.03 -4.97
C MET A 211 16.80 19.00 -3.75
N ALA A 212 17.57 17.93 -3.56
CA ALA A 212 18.54 17.83 -2.48
C ALA A 212 19.63 18.92 -2.56
N GLU A 213 20.17 19.17 -3.76
CA GLU A 213 21.15 20.25 -3.98
C GLU A 213 20.57 21.64 -3.65
N GLU A 214 19.33 21.89 -4.04
CA GLU A 214 18.64 23.16 -3.75
C GLU A 214 18.37 23.32 -2.24
N LYS A 215 17.91 22.26 -1.56
CA LYS A 215 17.67 22.25 -0.11
C LYS A 215 18.97 22.37 0.71
N ALA A 216 20.07 21.78 0.25
CA ALA A 216 21.37 21.96 0.90
C ALA A 216 21.83 23.43 0.91
N LYS A 217 21.46 24.22 -0.13
CA LYS A 217 21.74 25.67 -0.20
C LYS A 217 20.73 26.51 0.57
N ASN A 218 19.47 26.08 0.58
CA ASN A 218 18.33 26.78 1.17
C ASN A 218 17.53 25.81 2.04
N PRO A 219 18.02 25.45 3.25
CA PRO A 219 17.36 24.47 4.13
C PRO A 219 15.97 24.94 4.55
N GLY A 220 15.02 24.02 4.54
CA GLY A 220 13.63 24.22 4.97
C GLY A 220 13.28 23.38 6.19
N ASP A 221 12.01 23.40 6.58
CA ASP A 221 11.49 22.53 7.68
C ASP A 221 10.77 21.27 7.12
N ASP A 222 11.31 20.72 6.04
CA ASP A 222 10.80 19.52 5.36
C ASP A 222 11.71 18.31 5.63
N ILE A 223 11.19 17.11 5.28
CA ILE A 223 11.92 15.86 5.53
C ILE A 223 13.21 15.78 4.69
N VAL A 224 13.23 16.36 3.49
CA VAL A 224 14.41 16.35 2.62
C VAL A 224 15.58 17.07 3.29
N THR A 225 15.32 18.28 3.82
CA THR A 225 16.32 19.03 4.60
C THR A 225 16.80 18.22 5.79
N GLN A 226 15.85 17.64 6.56
CA GLN A 226 16.20 16.83 7.74
C GLN A 226 17.04 15.60 7.38
N LEU A 227 16.80 14.97 6.25
CA LEU A 227 17.53 13.78 5.79
C LEU A 227 18.93 14.13 5.28
N ILE A 228 19.07 15.25 4.57
CA ILE A 228 20.38 15.74 4.09
C ILE A 228 21.28 16.14 5.27
N GLU A 229 20.69 16.76 6.28
CA GLU A 229 21.41 17.18 7.50
C GLU A 229 21.63 16.07 8.51
N ALA A 230 20.90 14.94 8.37
CA ALA A 230 20.97 13.84 9.32
C ALA A 230 22.35 13.20 9.30
N ASP A 231 22.99 13.25 10.46
CA ASP A 231 24.23 12.55 10.77
C ASP A 231 23.95 11.60 11.95
N ILE A 232 24.20 10.32 11.74
CA ILE A 232 24.12 9.31 12.80
C ILE A 232 25.47 8.65 12.94
N GLU A 233 26.19 9.04 13.99
CA GLU A 233 27.52 8.49 14.29
C GLU A 233 28.56 8.69 13.16
N GLY A 234 28.44 9.81 12.41
CA GLY A 234 29.27 10.13 11.27
C GLY A 234 28.77 9.56 9.94
N GLU A 235 27.63 8.85 9.93
CA GLU A 235 27.04 8.28 8.73
C GLU A 235 25.87 9.14 8.24
N LYS A 236 25.96 9.58 6.98
CA LYS A 236 24.92 10.31 6.23
C LYS A 236 24.33 9.39 5.17
N LEU A 237 23.17 9.79 4.62
CA LEU A 237 22.66 9.18 3.40
C LEU A 237 23.61 9.48 2.23
N THR A 238 23.87 8.48 1.41
CA THR A 238 24.47 8.70 0.09
C THR A 238 23.42 9.29 -0.86
N ASP A 239 23.85 9.86 -1.97
CA ASP A 239 22.96 10.40 -2.98
C ASP A 239 22.02 9.32 -3.55
N ASP A 240 22.54 8.11 -3.79
CA ASP A 240 21.73 6.98 -4.25
C ASP A 240 20.68 6.56 -3.20
N GLU A 241 21.07 6.41 -1.93
CA GLU A 241 20.15 6.08 -0.82
C GLU A 241 19.04 7.13 -0.71
N PHE A 242 19.37 8.40 -0.87
CA PHE A 242 18.39 9.48 -0.87
C PHE A 242 17.45 9.39 -2.08
N GLY A 243 17.98 9.19 -3.28
CA GLY A 243 17.19 9.06 -4.52
C GLY A 243 16.19 7.89 -4.42
N PHE A 244 16.66 6.70 -4.04
CA PHE A 244 15.78 5.53 -3.87
C PHE A 244 14.78 5.69 -2.72
N PHE A 245 15.13 6.43 -1.68
CA PHE A 245 14.17 6.75 -0.62
C PHE A 245 13.02 7.62 -1.15
N VAL A 246 13.31 8.64 -1.95
CA VAL A 246 12.26 9.50 -2.54
C VAL A 246 11.37 8.69 -3.48
N VAL A 247 11.94 7.81 -4.32
CA VAL A 247 11.18 6.88 -5.16
C VAL A 247 10.24 6.01 -4.31
N MET A 248 10.77 5.39 -3.26
CA MET A 248 9.97 4.56 -2.35
C MET A 248 8.83 5.36 -1.72
N LEU A 249 9.09 6.58 -1.28
CA LEU A 249 8.10 7.40 -0.62
C LEU A 249 6.99 7.86 -1.56
N ALA A 250 7.34 8.26 -2.79
CA ALA A 250 6.38 8.66 -3.82
C ALA A 250 5.41 7.51 -4.16
N VAL A 251 5.92 6.29 -4.33
CA VAL A 251 5.11 5.10 -4.61
C VAL A 251 4.30 4.66 -3.39
N ALA A 252 4.98 4.43 -2.26
CA ALA A 252 4.35 3.82 -1.09
C ALA A 252 3.29 4.72 -0.43
N GLY A 253 3.52 6.03 -0.43
CA GLY A 253 2.64 6.97 0.27
C GLY A 253 1.42 7.39 -0.54
N ASN A 254 1.50 7.36 -1.86
CA ASN A 254 0.40 7.76 -2.75
C ASN A 254 -0.56 6.59 -2.99
N GLU A 255 -0.08 5.53 -3.62
CA GLU A 255 -0.89 4.44 -4.14
C GLU A 255 -1.70 3.73 -3.06
N THR A 256 -1.08 3.42 -1.93
CA THR A 256 -1.74 2.68 -0.85
C THR A 256 -2.83 3.50 -0.17
N THR A 257 -2.60 4.79 0.07
CA THR A 257 -3.57 5.69 0.70
C THR A 257 -4.73 6.00 -0.25
N ARG A 258 -4.47 6.23 -1.54
CA ARG A 258 -5.48 6.37 -2.60
C ARG A 258 -6.44 5.19 -2.61
N ASN A 259 -5.90 3.97 -2.66
CA ASN A 259 -6.71 2.75 -2.67
C ASN A 259 -7.48 2.54 -1.37
N SER A 260 -6.92 2.92 -0.22
CA SER A 260 -7.65 2.89 1.05
C SER A 260 -8.84 3.85 1.06
N ILE A 261 -8.67 5.07 0.54
CA ILE A 261 -9.74 6.07 0.45
C ILE A 261 -10.84 5.58 -0.51
N THR A 262 -10.48 5.14 -1.72
CA THR A 262 -11.46 4.67 -2.70
C THR A 262 -12.27 3.49 -2.16
N GLN A 263 -11.59 2.45 -1.66
CA GLN A 263 -12.26 1.24 -1.16
C GLN A 263 -12.99 1.49 0.17
N GLY A 264 -12.52 2.42 0.99
CA GLY A 264 -13.25 2.87 2.16
C GLY A 264 -14.59 3.52 1.80
N MET A 265 -14.62 4.36 0.74
CA MET A 265 -15.89 4.93 0.28
C MET A 265 -16.80 3.89 -0.37
N MET A 266 -16.24 2.93 -1.11
CA MET A 266 -17.00 1.78 -1.62
C MET A 266 -17.62 0.99 -0.45
N ALA A 267 -16.84 0.73 0.62
CA ALA A 267 -17.34 0.04 1.80
C ALA A 267 -18.49 0.82 2.48
N PHE A 268 -18.40 2.13 2.57
CA PHE A 268 -19.49 2.96 3.07
C PHE A 268 -20.74 2.93 2.16
N ALA A 269 -20.54 2.89 0.83
CA ALA A 269 -21.66 2.75 -0.11
C ALA A 269 -22.38 1.39 0.04
N ASP A 270 -21.63 0.32 0.31
CA ASP A 270 -22.16 -1.03 0.57
C ASP A 270 -22.76 -1.18 1.99
N HIS A 271 -22.35 -0.31 2.94
CA HIS A 271 -22.79 -0.32 4.34
C HIS A 271 -23.32 1.06 4.76
N PRO A 272 -24.50 1.48 4.27
CA PRO A 272 -25.02 2.83 4.50
C PRO A 272 -25.27 3.16 5.97
N ASP A 273 -25.52 2.15 6.83
CA ASP A 273 -25.60 2.33 8.28
C ASP A 273 -24.27 2.82 8.89
N GLN A 274 -23.14 2.32 8.39
CA GLN A 274 -21.81 2.76 8.81
C GLN A 274 -21.48 4.17 8.30
N TRP A 275 -22.00 4.53 7.12
CA TRP A 275 -21.86 5.90 6.61
C TRP A 275 -22.66 6.90 7.43
N GLU A 276 -23.91 6.58 7.79
CA GLU A 276 -24.71 7.41 8.67
C GLU A 276 -24.06 7.58 10.06
N LEU A 277 -23.49 6.49 10.59
CA LEU A 277 -22.74 6.53 11.84
C LEU A 277 -21.50 7.43 11.72
N PHE A 278 -20.72 7.29 10.63
CA PHE A 278 -19.53 8.12 10.40
C PHE A 278 -19.90 9.61 10.25
N LYS A 279 -20.94 9.94 9.50
CA LYS A 279 -21.40 11.34 9.35
C LYS A 279 -21.72 11.99 10.69
N LYS A 280 -22.24 11.21 11.64
CA LYS A 280 -22.67 11.70 12.95
C LYS A 280 -21.54 11.77 13.98
N GLU A 281 -20.70 10.74 14.07
CA GLU A 281 -19.78 10.54 15.19
C GLU A 281 -18.31 10.80 14.85
N ARG A 282 -17.90 10.65 13.57
CA ARG A 282 -16.53 10.87 13.08
C ARG A 282 -15.47 10.12 13.88
N PRO A 283 -15.62 8.81 14.14
CA PRO A 283 -14.69 8.07 14.99
C PRO A 283 -13.31 7.95 14.35
N GLU A 284 -12.26 8.17 15.11
CA GLU A 284 -10.88 8.00 14.66
C GLU A 284 -10.53 6.54 14.29
N THR A 285 -11.23 5.58 14.89
CA THR A 285 -11.12 4.13 14.61
C THR A 285 -11.52 3.77 13.17
N ALA A 286 -12.28 4.63 12.49
CA ALA A 286 -12.69 4.42 11.11
C ALA A 286 -11.50 4.24 10.17
N ALA A 287 -10.40 4.99 10.36
CA ALA A 287 -9.21 4.86 9.51
C ALA A 287 -8.57 3.46 9.59
N ASP A 288 -8.49 2.88 10.79
CA ASP A 288 -7.96 1.52 10.96
C ASP A 288 -8.89 0.47 10.31
N GLU A 289 -10.21 0.60 10.46
CA GLU A 289 -11.15 -0.31 9.81
C GLU A 289 -11.15 -0.17 8.28
N ILE A 290 -11.06 1.05 7.76
CA ILE A 290 -10.89 1.29 6.32
C ILE A 290 -9.64 0.59 5.79
N VAL A 291 -8.50 0.72 6.48
CA VAL A 291 -7.25 0.08 6.07
C VAL A 291 -7.32 -1.43 6.19
N ARG A 292 -7.95 -1.98 7.25
CA ARG A 292 -8.20 -3.42 7.39
C ARG A 292 -9.04 -3.94 6.22
N TRP A 293 -10.15 -3.27 5.94
CA TRP A 293 -11.10 -3.66 4.89
C TRP A 293 -10.52 -3.53 3.49
N ALA A 294 -9.85 -2.44 3.19
CA ALA A 294 -9.21 -2.22 1.91
C ALA A 294 -7.99 -3.14 1.69
N THR A 295 -7.14 -3.26 2.70
CA THR A 295 -5.83 -3.94 2.60
C THR A 295 -5.16 -3.62 1.26
N PRO A 296 -4.72 -2.36 1.02
CA PRO A 296 -4.28 -1.90 -0.30
C PRO A 296 -3.05 -2.66 -0.82
N VAL A 297 -2.17 -3.13 0.08
CA VAL A 297 -1.14 -4.13 -0.23
C VAL A 297 -1.69 -5.49 0.19
N THR A 298 -2.00 -6.34 -0.77
CA THR A 298 -2.56 -7.67 -0.49
C THR A 298 -1.54 -8.60 0.12
N CYS A 299 -0.29 -8.50 -0.30
CA CYS A 299 0.79 -9.37 0.18
C CYS A 299 2.17 -8.79 -0.09
N PHE A 300 3.14 -9.22 0.71
CA PHE A 300 4.57 -9.13 0.45
C PHE A 300 5.24 -10.47 0.68
N GLN A 301 6.39 -10.69 0.03
CA GLN A 301 7.18 -11.91 0.20
C GLN A 301 8.39 -11.71 1.11
N ARG A 302 8.93 -12.85 1.55
CA ARG A 302 10.24 -13.00 2.18
C ARG A 302 10.91 -14.26 1.64
N THR A 303 12.21 -14.37 1.87
CA THR A 303 12.97 -15.58 1.53
C THR A 303 13.60 -16.15 2.79
N ALA A 304 13.43 -17.44 3.05
CA ALA A 304 14.02 -18.11 4.20
C ALA A 304 15.56 -18.21 4.06
N LEU A 305 16.31 -17.69 5.03
CA LEU A 305 17.77 -17.77 5.08
C LEU A 305 18.28 -19.07 5.66
N GLU A 306 17.44 -19.79 6.39
CA GLU A 306 17.71 -21.11 6.97
C GLU A 306 16.42 -21.94 7.02
N ASP A 307 16.55 -23.21 7.35
CA ASP A 307 15.39 -24.09 7.57
C ASP A 307 14.62 -23.61 8.80
N TYR A 308 13.32 -23.45 8.67
CA TYR A 308 12.45 -22.97 9.75
C TYR A 308 11.14 -23.73 9.82
N GLU A 309 10.70 -24.09 11.02
CA GLU A 309 9.37 -24.66 11.23
C GLU A 309 8.38 -23.55 11.62
N LEU A 310 7.38 -23.30 10.75
CA LEU A 310 6.30 -22.37 11.01
C LEU A 310 4.98 -23.14 11.15
N SER A 311 4.36 -23.09 12.31
CA SER A 311 3.08 -23.77 12.62
C SER A 311 3.03 -25.24 12.15
N GLY A 312 4.13 -25.99 12.35
CA GLY A 312 4.27 -27.39 12.00
C GLY A 312 4.63 -27.67 10.53
N VAL A 313 4.85 -26.64 9.72
CA VAL A 313 5.30 -26.77 8.33
C VAL A 313 6.78 -26.45 8.22
N GLN A 314 7.54 -27.33 7.58
CA GLN A 314 8.97 -27.14 7.35
C GLN A 314 9.21 -26.29 6.09
N ILE A 315 9.64 -25.06 6.29
CA ILE A 315 10.09 -24.14 5.24
C ILE A 315 11.60 -24.33 5.09
N LYS A 316 12.06 -24.57 3.88
CA LYS A 316 13.48 -24.80 3.62
C LYS A 316 14.19 -23.49 3.25
N LYS A 317 15.49 -23.43 3.57
CA LYS A 317 16.36 -22.36 3.12
C LYS A 317 16.21 -22.11 1.62
N GLY A 318 16.08 -20.84 1.24
CA GLY A 318 15.91 -20.38 -0.12
C GLY A 318 14.47 -20.36 -0.62
N GLN A 319 13.52 -20.99 0.10
CA GLN A 319 12.12 -20.92 -0.28
C GLN A 319 11.53 -19.57 0.01
N ARG A 320 10.66 -19.12 -0.90
CA ARG A 320 9.86 -17.90 -0.72
C ARG A 320 8.64 -18.17 0.16
N VAL A 321 8.30 -17.22 1.02
CA VAL A 321 7.06 -17.17 1.79
C VAL A 321 6.33 -15.88 1.46
N ILE A 322 5.06 -15.96 1.14
CA ILE A 322 4.23 -14.79 0.83
C ILE A 322 3.20 -14.61 1.95
N MET A 323 3.28 -13.48 2.63
CA MET A 323 2.38 -13.07 3.70
C MET A 323 1.15 -12.41 3.08
N PHE A 324 0.00 -13.09 3.09
CA PHE A 324 -1.23 -12.53 2.56
C PHE A 324 -1.95 -11.70 3.62
N TYR A 325 -1.63 -10.40 3.70
CA TYR A 325 -2.25 -9.43 4.61
C TYR A 325 -3.76 -9.37 4.42
N ARG A 326 -4.23 -9.49 3.16
CA ARG A 326 -5.66 -9.55 2.86
C ARG A 326 -6.35 -10.72 3.54
N SER A 327 -5.75 -11.89 3.53
CA SER A 327 -6.26 -13.05 4.25
C SER A 327 -6.23 -12.83 5.76
N ALA A 328 -5.08 -12.43 6.29
CA ALA A 328 -4.85 -12.22 7.72
C ALA A 328 -5.81 -11.19 8.34
N ASN A 329 -6.18 -10.14 7.60
CA ASN A 329 -7.12 -9.11 8.05
C ASN A 329 -8.58 -9.60 8.13
N PHE A 330 -8.86 -10.82 7.66
CA PHE A 330 -10.18 -11.48 7.71
C PHE A 330 -10.11 -12.81 8.46
N ASP A 331 -9.09 -13.00 9.32
CA ASP A 331 -8.90 -14.20 10.12
C ASP A 331 -9.97 -14.31 11.22
N GLU A 332 -10.81 -15.32 11.11
CA GLU A 332 -11.95 -15.60 11.99
C GLU A 332 -11.52 -15.97 13.42
N GLU A 333 -10.26 -16.38 13.62
CA GLU A 333 -9.71 -16.67 14.96
C GLU A 333 -9.31 -15.39 15.72
N VAL A 334 -9.18 -14.25 14.99
CA VAL A 334 -8.71 -12.98 15.56
C VAL A 334 -9.79 -11.90 15.56
N PHE A 335 -10.56 -11.82 14.48
CA PHE A 335 -11.59 -10.80 14.31
C PHE A 335 -12.98 -11.37 14.51
N GLU A 336 -13.73 -10.82 15.44
CA GLU A 336 -15.17 -11.08 15.55
C GLU A 336 -15.87 -10.50 14.31
N ASP A 337 -16.70 -11.31 13.64
CA ASP A 337 -17.39 -10.93 12.39
C ASP A 337 -16.43 -10.26 11.37
N PRO A 338 -15.36 -10.92 10.88
CA PRO A 338 -14.34 -10.30 10.05
C PRO A 338 -14.88 -9.73 8.74
N TYR A 339 -15.98 -10.27 8.23
CA TYR A 339 -16.67 -9.85 7.01
C TYR A 339 -17.69 -8.74 7.24
N LYS A 340 -17.81 -8.22 8.46
CA LYS A 340 -18.61 -7.05 8.77
C LYS A 340 -17.73 -5.81 8.82
N PHE A 341 -18.02 -4.83 7.97
CA PHE A 341 -17.40 -3.50 8.05
C PHE A 341 -17.94 -2.78 9.27
N ASN A 342 -17.06 -2.43 10.21
CA ASN A 342 -17.44 -1.82 11.49
C ASN A 342 -16.42 -0.73 11.87
N ILE A 343 -16.78 0.53 11.64
CA ILE A 343 -15.91 1.67 11.91
C ILE A 343 -15.62 1.93 13.40
N LEU A 344 -16.31 1.24 14.31
CA LEU A 344 -16.06 1.26 15.75
C LEU A 344 -15.28 0.04 16.23
N ARG A 345 -14.73 -0.77 15.34
CA ARG A 345 -13.96 -1.96 15.72
C ARG A 345 -12.77 -1.58 16.62
N ASP A 346 -12.80 -2.11 17.85
CA ASP A 346 -11.76 -1.95 18.87
C ASP A 346 -11.77 -3.16 19.80
N PRO A 347 -10.67 -3.93 19.94
CA PRO A 347 -9.40 -3.75 19.22
C PRO A 347 -9.48 -4.09 17.73
N ASN A 348 -8.63 -3.44 16.93
CA ASN A 348 -8.48 -3.71 15.50
C ASN A 348 -7.02 -4.05 15.17
N PRO A 349 -6.55 -5.28 15.47
CA PRO A 349 -5.13 -5.66 15.35
C PRO A 349 -4.71 -6.02 13.92
N HIS A 350 -5.23 -5.30 12.94
CA HIS A 350 -4.99 -5.58 11.52
C HIS A 350 -3.51 -5.43 11.11
N VAL A 351 -3.14 -6.08 10.04
CA VAL A 351 -1.82 -6.05 9.43
C VAL A 351 -1.78 -5.26 8.10
N GLY A 352 -2.73 -4.35 7.88
CA GLY A 352 -2.77 -3.50 6.69
C GLY A 352 -1.60 -2.53 6.57
N PHE A 353 -0.90 -2.25 7.68
CA PHE A 353 0.38 -1.53 7.72
C PHE A 353 1.60 -2.46 7.81
N GLY A 354 1.44 -3.73 7.49
CA GLY A 354 2.41 -4.78 7.71
C GLY A 354 2.22 -5.48 9.05
N GLY A 355 2.90 -6.60 9.24
CA GLY A 355 3.01 -7.27 10.53
C GLY A 355 3.83 -6.45 11.52
N THR A 356 4.07 -7.02 12.69
CA THR A 356 4.99 -6.43 13.66
C THR A 356 6.44 -6.62 13.19
N GLY A 357 7.37 -5.76 13.61
CA GLY A 357 8.80 -5.93 13.30
C GLY A 357 9.40 -4.74 12.56
N ALA A 358 10.59 -4.95 12.00
CA ALA A 358 11.43 -3.90 11.44
C ALA A 358 10.77 -3.13 10.27
N HIS A 359 9.97 -3.82 9.47
CA HIS A 359 9.31 -3.28 8.27
C HIS A 359 7.88 -2.76 8.50
N TYR A 360 7.44 -2.58 9.75
CA TYR A 360 6.15 -1.91 10.02
C TYR A 360 6.09 -0.55 9.32
N CYS A 361 4.95 -0.19 8.70
CA CYS A 361 4.80 1.01 7.90
C CYS A 361 5.22 2.28 8.65
N ILE A 362 6.20 2.99 8.11
CA ILE A 362 6.69 4.23 8.72
C ILE A 362 5.67 5.37 8.59
N GLY A 363 4.86 5.34 7.50
CA GLY A 363 3.86 6.34 7.17
C GLY A 363 2.48 6.09 7.81
N ALA A 364 2.31 5.07 8.68
CA ALA A 364 1.00 4.69 9.20
C ALA A 364 0.21 5.86 9.82
N ASN A 365 0.87 6.71 10.61
CA ASN A 365 0.22 7.88 11.23
C ASN A 365 -0.20 8.92 10.18
N LEU A 366 0.63 9.16 9.16
CA LEU A 366 0.31 10.08 8.07
C LEU A 366 -0.88 9.55 7.24
N ALA A 367 -0.87 8.26 6.91
CA ALA A 367 -1.95 7.62 6.18
C ALA A 367 -3.28 7.70 6.92
N LYS A 368 -3.32 7.36 8.22
CA LYS A 368 -4.54 7.47 9.04
C LYS A 368 -5.04 8.91 9.12
N MET A 369 -4.15 9.88 9.32
CA MET A 369 -4.52 11.29 9.34
C MET A 369 -5.11 11.71 7.99
N THR A 370 -4.48 11.36 6.88
CA THR A 370 -4.96 11.68 5.53
C THR A 370 -6.34 11.08 5.26
N ILE A 371 -6.54 9.80 5.63
CA ILE A 371 -7.83 9.11 5.52
C ILE A 371 -8.90 9.83 6.34
N ASN A 372 -8.64 10.12 7.61
CA ASN A 372 -9.60 10.81 8.45
C ASN A 372 -9.97 12.20 7.91
N LEU A 373 -9.00 12.98 7.44
CA LEU A 373 -9.24 14.32 6.91
C LEU A 373 -10.09 14.29 5.65
N ILE A 374 -9.81 13.40 4.72
CA ILE A 374 -10.60 13.35 3.47
C ILE A 374 -12.01 12.82 3.72
N PHE A 375 -12.21 11.81 4.57
CA PHE A 375 -13.55 11.30 4.87
C PHE A 375 -14.38 12.31 5.64
N ASN A 376 -13.79 13.12 6.54
CA ASN A 376 -14.47 14.23 7.17
C ASN A 376 -14.93 15.27 6.12
N ALA A 377 -14.06 15.62 5.18
CA ALA A 377 -14.39 16.58 4.13
C ALA A 377 -15.46 16.04 3.17
N VAL A 378 -15.40 14.75 2.81
CA VAL A 378 -16.45 14.09 1.99
C VAL A 378 -17.79 14.11 2.70
N ALA A 379 -17.82 13.75 3.98
CA ALA A 379 -19.05 13.74 4.76
C ALA A 379 -19.66 15.14 4.97
N ASP A 380 -18.82 16.20 4.99
CA ASP A 380 -19.28 17.58 5.09
C ASP A 380 -19.84 18.14 3.79
N ASN A 381 -19.27 17.72 2.63
CA ASN A 381 -19.55 18.35 1.34
C ASN A 381 -20.31 17.44 0.35
N MET A 382 -20.25 16.12 0.51
CA MET A 382 -20.86 15.11 -0.37
C MET A 382 -21.54 13.99 0.45
N PRO A 383 -22.42 14.33 1.44
CA PRO A 383 -22.96 13.35 2.39
C PRO A 383 -23.84 12.27 1.74
N ASP A 384 -24.38 12.56 0.57
CA ASP A 384 -25.34 11.71 -0.16
C ASP A 384 -24.74 11.06 -1.42
N LEU A 385 -23.41 11.05 -1.53
CA LEU A 385 -22.66 10.43 -2.61
C LEU A 385 -23.17 9.02 -2.95
N LYS A 386 -23.29 8.71 -4.26
CA LYS A 386 -23.75 7.41 -4.75
C LYS A 386 -22.91 6.90 -5.92
N PRO A 387 -22.61 5.57 -5.97
CA PRO A 387 -21.99 4.96 -7.14
C PRO A 387 -22.85 5.09 -8.39
N ILE A 388 -22.23 5.41 -9.55
CA ILE A 388 -22.87 5.39 -10.89
C ILE A 388 -22.47 4.12 -11.63
N SER A 389 -21.21 3.66 -11.45
CA SER A 389 -20.67 2.48 -12.13
C SER A 389 -20.08 1.47 -11.16
N ALA A 390 -19.82 0.26 -11.64
CA ALA A 390 -18.89 -0.64 -10.97
C ALA A 390 -17.47 -0.05 -11.00
N PRO A 391 -16.62 -0.31 -9.98
CA PRO A 391 -15.24 0.12 -9.99
C PRO A 391 -14.42 -0.65 -11.02
N GLU A 392 -13.47 0.03 -11.67
CA GLU A 392 -12.47 -0.60 -12.51
C GLU A 392 -11.23 -0.96 -11.70
N ARG A 393 -10.93 -2.25 -11.61
CA ARG A 393 -9.85 -2.75 -10.78
C ARG A 393 -8.50 -2.70 -11.49
N LEU A 394 -7.46 -2.37 -10.76
CA LEU A 394 -6.07 -2.50 -11.21
C LEU A 394 -5.71 -3.98 -11.40
N ARG A 395 -5.07 -4.32 -12.50
CA ARG A 395 -4.48 -5.63 -12.71
C ARG A 395 -3.13 -5.72 -11.98
N SER A 396 -3.14 -6.34 -10.80
CA SER A 396 -1.94 -6.48 -9.98
C SER A 396 -2.03 -7.70 -9.07
N GLY A 397 -0.97 -8.50 -9.00
CA GLY A 397 -0.89 -9.68 -8.13
C GLY A 397 -0.56 -9.37 -6.66
N TRP A 398 -0.34 -8.09 -6.29
CA TRP A 398 0.04 -7.69 -4.94
C TRP A 398 -0.60 -6.40 -4.43
N LEU A 399 -1.18 -5.59 -5.33
CA LEU A 399 -1.95 -4.40 -4.97
C LEU A 399 -3.44 -4.63 -5.16
N ASN A 400 -4.22 -4.22 -4.18
CA ASN A 400 -5.68 -4.14 -4.27
C ASN A 400 -6.06 -2.73 -4.73
N GLY A 401 -5.89 -2.46 -6.03
CA GLY A 401 -6.06 -1.14 -6.63
C GLY A 401 -7.42 -0.97 -7.31
N ILE A 402 -7.91 0.28 -7.33
CA ILE A 402 -9.03 0.75 -8.13
C ILE A 402 -8.52 1.89 -9.02
N LYS A 403 -8.64 1.74 -10.34
CA LYS A 403 -8.21 2.75 -11.31
C LYS A 403 -9.24 3.85 -11.48
N HIS A 404 -10.50 3.45 -11.69
CA HIS A 404 -11.60 4.35 -11.96
C HIS A 404 -12.85 3.92 -11.21
N TRP A 405 -13.62 4.90 -10.74
CA TRP A 405 -14.92 4.67 -10.12
C TRP A 405 -15.80 5.91 -10.27
N GLN A 406 -16.82 5.82 -11.15
CA GLN A 406 -17.74 6.92 -11.41
C GLN A 406 -18.79 7.04 -10.30
N VAL A 407 -18.96 8.27 -9.80
CA VAL A 407 -19.78 8.59 -8.63
C VAL A 407 -20.60 9.85 -8.88
N ASP A 408 -21.85 9.86 -8.43
CA ASP A 408 -22.67 11.05 -8.26
C ASP A 408 -22.43 11.64 -6.87
N TYR A 409 -21.91 12.85 -6.81
CA TYR A 409 -21.61 13.55 -5.57
C TYR A 409 -22.83 14.24 -4.94
N THR A 410 -23.92 14.40 -5.68
CA THR A 410 -25.12 15.14 -5.25
C THR A 410 -26.17 14.24 -4.61
N GLY A 411 -26.06 12.93 -4.78
CA GLY A 411 -27.06 11.95 -4.36
C GLY A 411 -28.35 11.98 -5.18
N GLN A 412 -28.41 12.81 -6.20
CA GLN A 412 -29.53 12.84 -7.15
C GLN A 412 -29.32 11.71 -8.16
N CYS A 413 -30.32 10.86 -8.33
CA CYS A 413 -30.24 9.78 -9.33
C CYS A 413 -29.98 10.43 -10.70
N PRO A 414 -28.94 9.98 -11.47
CA PRO A 414 -28.75 10.54 -12.80
C PRO A 414 -30.03 10.35 -13.62
N VAL A 415 -30.58 11.46 -14.09
CA VAL A 415 -31.64 11.40 -15.09
C VAL A 415 -31.03 10.73 -16.31
N ALA A 416 -31.46 9.51 -16.61
CA ALA A 416 -31.07 8.81 -17.83
C ALA A 416 -31.44 9.71 -19.02
N HIS A 417 -30.45 10.25 -19.68
CA HIS A 417 -30.56 10.95 -20.97
C HIS A 417 -30.31 9.98 -22.12
#